data_915141799ea058e4c6c7e6e53842b872
#
_entry.id   915141799ea058e4c6c7e6e53842b872
#
_cell.length_a   1.000
_cell.length_b   1.000
_cell.length_c   1.000
_cell.angle_alpha   90.00
_cell.angle_beta   90.00
_cell.angle_gamma   90.00
#
_symmetry.space_group_name_H-M   'P 1'
#
loop_
_entity.id
_entity.type
_entity.pdbx_description
1 polymer ?
#
loop_
_entity_poly.entity_id
_entity_poly.type
_entity_poly.pdbx_seq_one_letter_code
_entity_poly.pdbx_strand_id
1 'polypeptide(L)'
;KNIPLISKIRNLVSGGVSPFHVEVYFINLATMMDIAWGTPSQVTVRDPNYGYSYSAGASGSFGLKIEDGRKLLINLVGTEKAMTTKDIQKFFKDLLVTRVKNCIAVELSKYSYNVFNQHLNEISENVAGQVESNLESYGIRILNFFVSAVTIKPDDLEELKKLDNSMAQKRFEAMGNRDATVIEAEGLAKARELQGYTWQQEQQFDVSRTFAQNEGFAANPANMMAQIPLAFSMGDMMKNNMDAAVQAQPVTAAQTGTAAMQPDIAATQPQPAVQ
;
A
#
# COMPACT_ATOMS: atom_id res chain seq x y z
N LYS A 1 -30.00 -53.80 20.33
CA LYS A 1 -30.84 -54.90 19.84
C LYS A 1 -32.29 -54.52 20.08
N ASN A 2 -33.04 -54.22 19.05
CA ASN A 2 -34.47 -53.95 19.16
C ASN A 2 -35.19 -55.27 19.49
N ILE A 3 -35.83 -55.33 20.65
CA ILE A 3 -36.68 -56.46 21.00
C ILE A 3 -38.01 -56.24 20.30
N PRO A 4 -38.39 -57.10 19.30
CA PRO A 4 -39.56 -56.85 18.44
C PRO A 4 -40.89 -56.72 19.19
N LEU A 5 -40.98 -57.35 20.36
CA LEU A 5 -42.19 -57.34 21.16
C LEU A 5 -42.38 -55.98 21.86
N ILE A 6 -41.35 -55.39 22.36
CA ILE A 6 -41.37 -54.09 23.06
C ILE A 6 -41.66 -52.93 22.05
N SER A 7 -41.14 -53.04 20.83
CA SER A 7 -41.41 -52.09 19.79
C SER A 7 -42.85 -52.12 19.32
N LYS A 8 -43.51 -53.35 19.25
CA LYS A 8 -44.92 -53.49 18.93
C LYS A 8 -45.84 -52.91 20.00
N ILE A 9 -45.56 -53.15 21.28
CA ILE A 9 -46.38 -52.61 22.41
C ILE A 9 -46.26 -51.09 22.43
N ARG A 10 -45.09 -50.55 22.27
CA ARG A 10 -44.85 -49.10 22.25
C ARG A 10 -45.53 -48.41 21.05
N ASN A 11 -45.52 -49.04 19.89
CA ASN A 11 -46.18 -48.50 18.68
C ASN A 11 -47.71 -48.54 18.81
N LEU A 12 -48.26 -49.50 19.58
CA LEU A 12 -49.69 -49.59 19.86
C LEU A 12 -50.20 -48.42 20.70
N VAL A 13 -49.43 -48.04 21.70
CA VAL A 13 -49.73 -46.89 22.61
C VAL A 13 -49.58 -45.54 21.90
N SER A 14 -48.75 -45.45 20.86
CA SER A 14 -48.49 -44.23 20.11
C SER A 14 -49.27 -44.15 18.79
N GLY A 15 -50.36 -44.90 18.64
CA GLY A 15 -51.20 -44.89 17.41
C GLY A 15 -50.49 -45.43 16.14
N GLY A 16 -49.48 -46.30 16.34
CA GLY A 16 -48.71 -46.88 15.22
C GLY A 16 -47.50 -46.07 14.75
N VAL A 17 -47.34 -44.83 15.25
CA VAL A 17 -46.22 -43.98 14.92
C VAL A 17 -45.18 -44.08 16.01
N SER A 18 -43.91 -44.31 15.65
CA SER A 18 -42.82 -44.31 16.62
C SER A 18 -42.62 -42.89 17.22
N PRO A 19 -42.65 -42.75 18.54
CA PRO A 19 -42.38 -41.45 19.15
C PRO A 19 -40.90 -41.02 19.05
N PHE A 20 -40.06 -41.89 18.51
CA PHE A 20 -38.64 -41.58 18.31
C PHE A 20 -38.41 -41.29 16.82
N HIS A 21 -38.16 -40.02 16.54
CA HIS A 21 -37.65 -39.59 15.26
C HIS A 21 -36.12 -39.59 15.34
N VAL A 22 -35.51 -40.28 14.41
CA VAL A 22 -34.04 -40.26 14.19
C VAL A 22 -33.77 -39.70 12.81
N GLU A 23 -33.09 -38.61 12.74
CA GLU A 23 -32.64 -38.03 11.49
C GLU A 23 -31.15 -38.37 11.30
N VAL A 24 -30.82 -38.86 10.12
CA VAL A 24 -29.43 -39.21 9.76
C VAL A 24 -29.01 -38.34 8.62
N TYR A 25 -27.96 -37.58 8.85
CA TYR A 25 -27.36 -36.68 7.87
C TYR A 25 -26.07 -37.28 7.34
N PHE A 26 -25.91 -37.29 6.05
CA PHE A 26 -24.67 -37.65 5.36
C PHE A 26 -24.02 -36.37 4.84
N ILE A 27 -22.80 -36.09 5.32
CA ILE A 27 -22.04 -34.92 4.92
C ILE A 27 -20.89 -35.37 4.05
N ASN A 28 -20.82 -34.82 2.83
CA ASN A 28 -19.71 -35.06 1.93
C ASN A 28 -18.53 -34.18 2.37
N LEU A 29 -17.46 -34.81 2.86
CA LEU A 29 -16.21 -34.15 3.27
C LEU A 29 -15.22 -33.96 2.12
N ALA A 30 -15.60 -34.35 0.89
CA ALA A 30 -14.74 -34.13 -0.26
C ALA A 30 -14.52 -32.63 -0.51
N THR A 31 -13.33 -32.30 -0.94
CA THR A 31 -12.99 -30.93 -1.29
C THR A 31 -13.78 -30.44 -2.49
N MET A 32 -14.40 -29.30 -2.37
CA MET A 32 -15.02 -28.59 -3.49
C MET A 32 -13.99 -27.60 -4.05
N MET A 33 -13.53 -27.87 -5.26
CA MET A 33 -12.55 -27.02 -5.96
C MET A 33 -13.23 -26.13 -7.01
N ASP A 34 -12.54 -25.07 -7.39
CA ASP A 34 -12.88 -24.22 -8.54
C ASP A 34 -14.28 -23.58 -8.50
N ILE A 35 -14.68 -23.12 -7.32
CA ILE A 35 -15.90 -22.32 -7.21
C ILE A 35 -15.60 -20.92 -7.74
N ALA A 36 -16.15 -20.59 -8.89
CA ALA A 36 -15.97 -19.28 -9.50
C ALA A 36 -16.70 -18.19 -8.69
N TRP A 37 -16.03 -17.08 -8.47
CA TRP A 37 -16.60 -15.90 -7.85
C TRP A 37 -16.32 -14.63 -8.68
N GLY A 38 -17.10 -13.60 -8.46
CA GLY A 38 -16.90 -12.28 -9.05
C GLY A 38 -17.67 -11.23 -8.27
N THR A 39 -17.22 -10.00 -8.30
CA THR A 39 -17.92 -8.88 -7.68
C THR A 39 -19.19 -8.55 -8.50
N PRO A 40 -20.39 -8.61 -7.92
CA PRO A 40 -21.64 -8.39 -8.66
C PRO A 40 -21.80 -6.91 -9.09
N SER A 41 -21.11 -6.01 -8.41
CA SER A 41 -21.00 -4.61 -8.76
C SER A 41 -19.56 -4.17 -8.54
N GLN A 42 -19.13 -3.21 -9.32
CA GLN A 42 -17.81 -2.60 -9.16
C GLN A 42 -17.64 -1.98 -7.78
N VAL A 43 -16.41 -1.97 -7.29
CA VAL A 43 -15.99 -1.30 -6.05
C VAL A 43 -15.24 -0.03 -6.42
N THR A 44 -15.44 1.01 -5.63
CA THR A 44 -14.66 2.23 -5.77
C THR A 44 -13.33 2.06 -5.05
N VAL A 45 -12.26 2.26 -5.79
CA VAL A 45 -10.88 2.16 -5.30
C VAL A 45 -10.21 3.52 -5.52
N ARG A 46 -9.40 3.97 -4.57
CA ARG A 46 -8.61 5.19 -4.73
C ARG A 46 -7.17 4.80 -5.03
N ASP A 47 -6.65 5.28 -6.16
CA ASP A 47 -5.26 5.07 -6.53
C ASP A 47 -4.33 5.86 -5.59
N PRO A 48 -3.33 5.21 -4.97
CA PRO A 48 -2.43 5.88 -4.02
C PRO A 48 -1.49 6.90 -4.69
N ASN A 49 -1.14 6.69 -5.96
CA ASN A 49 -0.19 7.55 -6.67
C ASN A 49 -0.86 8.78 -7.27
N TYR A 50 -2.08 8.61 -7.81
CA TYR A 50 -2.79 9.68 -8.52
C TYR A 50 -3.85 10.35 -7.65
N GLY A 51 -4.27 9.74 -6.54
CA GLY A 51 -5.36 10.22 -5.70
C GLY A 51 -6.72 10.19 -6.38
N TYR A 52 -6.81 9.61 -7.59
CA TYR A 52 -8.02 9.45 -8.38
C TYR A 52 -8.80 8.22 -7.91
N SER A 53 -10.13 8.33 -7.88
CA SER A 53 -11.01 7.22 -7.52
C SER A 53 -11.59 6.59 -8.77
N TYR A 54 -11.44 5.29 -8.93
CA TYR A 54 -11.91 4.53 -10.07
C TYR A 54 -12.77 3.34 -9.64
N SER A 55 -13.55 2.82 -10.56
CA SER A 55 -14.42 1.67 -10.34
C SER A 55 -13.76 0.41 -10.88
N ALA A 56 -13.56 -0.58 -9.98
CA ALA A 56 -12.96 -1.86 -10.32
C ALA A 56 -13.89 -3.03 -10.01
N GLY A 57 -13.86 -4.04 -10.87
CA GLY A 57 -14.43 -5.35 -10.62
C GLY A 57 -13.31 -6.38 -10.45
N ALA A 58 -13.53 -7.41 -9.66
CA ALA A 58 -12.60 -8.52 -9.50
C ALA A 58 -13.32 -9.85 -9.65
N SER A 59 -12.61 -10.85 -10.14
CA SER A 59 -13.10 -12.22 -10.31
C SER A 59 -11.99 -13.24 -10.08
N GLY A 60 -12.39 -14.47 -9.77
CA GLY A 60 -11.45 -15.54 -9.51
C GLY A 60 -12.14 -16.84 -9.14
N SER A 61 -11.43 -17.70 -8.45
CA SER A 61 -11.94 -18.97 -7.94
C SER A 61 -11.44 -19.24 -6.53
N PHE A 62 -12.16 -20.10 -5.81
CA PHE A 62 -11.75 -20.59 -4.51
C PHE A 62 -12.13 -22.06 -4.33
N GLY A 63 -11.42 -22.74 -3.45
CA GLY A 63 -11.74 -24.11 -3.03
C GLY A 63 -12.24 -24.13 -1.59
N LEU A 64 -13.23 -25.00 -1.30
CA LEU A 64 -13.76 -25.20 0.05
C LEU A 64 -13.55 -26.66 0.48
N LYS A 65 -13.28 -26.83 1.77
CA LYS A 65 -13.26 -28.10 2.45
C LYS A 65 -14.08 -28.04 3.73
N ILE A 66 -14.97 -29.00 3.92
CA ILE A 66 -15.69 -29.15 5.19
C ILE A 66 -14.76 -29.87 6.16
N GLU A 67 -14.36 -29.22 7.24
CA GLU A 67 -13.53 -29.81 8.30
C GLU A 67 -14.39 -30.34 9.46
N ASP A 68 -15.43 -29.60 9.84
CA ASP A 68 -16.33 -29.97 10.91
C ASP A 68 -17.78 -30.04 10.41
N GLY A 69 -18.19 -31.23 10.04
CA GLY A 69 -19.55 -31.48 9.56
C GLY A 69 -20.62 -31.20 10.62
N ARG A 70 -20.29 -31.28 11.92
CA ARG A 70 -21.21 -30.96 13.00
C ARG A 70 -21.50 -29.47 13.08
N LYS A 71 -20.45 -28.64 12.98
CA LYS A 71 -20.62 -27.17 12.92
C LYS A 71 -21.43 -26.77 11.72
N LEU A 72 -21.16 -27.38 10.55
CA LEU A 72 -21.93 -27.14 9.34
C LEU A 72 -23.41 -27.47 9.52
N LEU A 73 -23.71 -28.65 10.09
CA LEU A 73 -25.07 -29.10 10.34
C LEU A 73 -25.82 -28.14 11.26
N ILE A 74 -25.19 -27.77 12.37
CA ILE A 74 -25.83 -26.90 13.40
C ILE A 74 -26.08 -25.50 12.84
N ASN A 75 -25.10 -24.92 12.17
CA ASN A 75 -25.10 -23.51 11.80
C ASN A 75 -25.70 -23.22 10.43
N LEU A 76 -25.78 -24.24 9.55
CA LEU A 76 -26.29 -24.05 8.20
C LEU A 76 -27.53 -24.90 7.90
N VAL A 77 -27.47 -26.20 8.20
CA VAL A 77 -28.50 -27.16 7.77
C VAL A 77 -29.66 -27.23 8.77
N GLY A 78 -29.49 -26.80 9.98
CA GLY A 78 -30.31 -27.02 11.18
C GLY A 78 -31.85 -27.01 11.01
N THR A 79 -32.39 -26.40 9.96
CA THR A 79 -33.82 -26.34 9.68
C THR A 79 -34.22 -26.91 8.30
N GLU A 80 -33.23 -27.15 7.45
CA GLU A 80 -33.47 -27.66 6.08
C GLU A 80 -33.37 -29.17 6.05
N LYS A 81 -34.36 -29.82 5.40
CA LYS A 81 -34.47 -31.30 5.33
C LYS A 81 -33.38 -31.92 4.43
N ALA A 82 -32.91 -31.19 3.46
CA ALA A 82 -31.84 -31.60 2.55
C ALA A 82 -31.13 -30.39 1.96
N MET A 83 -29.83 -30.46 1.88
CA MET A 83 -29.00 -29.45 1.24
C MET A 83 -28.06 -30.13 0.24
N THR A 84 -28.12 -29.68 -1.01
CA THR A 84 -27.23 -30.20 -2.04
C THR A 84 -25.88 -29.46 -2.01
N THR A 85 -24.85 -30.04 -2.65
CA THR A 85 -23.56 -29.36 -2.84
C THR A 85 -23.74 -28.00 -3.54
N LYS A 86 -24.69 -27.90 -4.46
CA LYS A 86 -24.97 -26.63 -5.16
C LYS A 86 -25.57 -25.57 -4.24
N ASP A 87 -26.43 -25.97 -3.30
CA ASP A 87 -27.03 -25.04 -2.33
C ASP A 87 -25.96 -24.51 -1.36
N ILE A 88 -25.07 -25.38 -0.92
CA ILE A 88 -23.92 -25.02 -0.10
C ILE A 88 -23.00 -24.05 -0.86
N GLN A 89 -22.64 -24.36 -2.09
CA GLN A 89 -21.83 -23.48 -2.94
C GLN A 89 -22.48 -22.11 -3.12
N LYS A 90 -23.79 -22.08 -3.41
CA LYS A 90 -24.54 -20.83 -3.58
C LYS A 90 -24.54 -20.00 -2.30
N PHE A 91 -24.87 -20.63 -1.16
CA PHE A 91 -24.88 -19.94 0.14
C PHE A 91 -23.53 -19.30 0.45
N PHE A 92 -22.44 -20.06 0.32
CA PHE A 92 -21.11 -19.53 0.59
C PHE A 92 -20.65 -18.51 -0.44
N LYS A 93 -21.03 -18.67 -1.69
CA LYS A 93 -20.76 -17.65 -2.71
C LYS A 93 -21.44 -16.33 -2.33
N ASP A 94 -22.71 -16.35 -1.94
CA ASP A 94 -23.46 -15.15 -1.58
C ASP A 94 -22.92 -14.51 -0.29
N LEU A 95 -22.54 -15.32 0.70
CA LEU A 95 -21.91 -14.87 1.95
C LEU A 95 -20.55 -14.24 1.70
N LEU A 96 -19.72 -14.88 0.87
CA LEU A 96 -18.35 -14.46 0.58
C LEU A 96 -18.27 -13.22 -0.30
N VAL A 97 -19.15 -13.12 -1.29
CA VAL A 97 -19.11 -12.03 -2.28
C VAL A 97 -19.10 -10.64 -1.64
N THR A 98 -19.93 -10.41 -0.63
CA THR A 98 -19.97 -9.11 0.05
C THR A 98 -18.68 -8.83 0.81
N ARG A 99 -18.11 -9.83 1.48
CA ARG A 99 -16.87 -9.67 2.25
C ARG A 99 -15.65 -9.55 1.35
N VAL A 100 -15.56 -10.41 0.35
CA VAL A 100 -14.51 -10.34 -0.68
C VAL A 100 -14.53 -8.97 -1.35
N LYS A 101 -15.70 -8.42 -1.69
CA LYS A 101 -15.83 -7.10 -2.27
C LYS A 101 -15.19 -6.00 -1.41
N ASN A 102 -15.43 -6.03 -0.10
CA ASN A 102 -14.84 -5.05 0.82
C ASN A 102 -13.32 -5.23 0.96
N CYS A 103 -12.86 -6.49 1.12
CA CYS A 103 -11.43 -6.80 1.22
C CYS A 103 -10.69 -6.41 -0.06
N ILE A 104 -11.23 -6.71 -1.23
CA ILE A 104 -10.65 -6.34 -2.53
C ILE A 104 -10.51 -4.82 -2.67
N ALA A 105 -11.52 -4.05 -2.26
CA ALA A 105 -11.42 -2.59 -2.32
C ALA A 105 -10.27 -2.05 -1.49
N VAL A 106 -10.08 -2.60 -0.28
CA VAL A 106 -8.98 -2.23 0.61
C VAL A 106 -7.63 -2.66 0.05
N GLU A 107 -7.52 -3.90 -0.43
CA GLU A 107 -6.26 -4.41 -0.96
C GLU A 107 -5.83 -3.68 -2.24
N LEU A 108 -6.75 -3.45 -3.18
CA LEU A 108 -6.45 -2.71 -4.41
C LEU A 108 -6.03 -1.26 -4.14
N SER A 109 -6.53 -0.63 -3.06
CA SER A 109 -6.14 0.75 -2.72
C SER A 109 -4.68 0.90 -2.26
N LYS A 110 -3.99 -0.21 -1.98
CA LYS A 110 -2.56 -0.21 -1.63
C LYS A 110 -1.66 -0.10 -2.86
N TYR A 111 -2.16 -0.47 -4.04
CA TYR A 111 -1.41 -0.54 -5.29
C TYR A 111 -1.97 0.44 -6.31
N SER A 112 -1.09 1.01 -7.12
CA SER A 112 -1.52 1.80 -8.27
C SER A 112 -2.07 0.91 -9.38
N TYR A 113 -2.96 1.46 -10.20
CA TYR A 113 -3.70 0.74 -11.25
C TYR A 113 -2.80 0.01 -12.25
N ASN A 114 -1.59 0.49 -12.48
CA ASN A 114 -0.63 -0.07 -13.43
C ASN A 114 0.20 -1.23 -12.88
N VAL A 115 0.21 -1.45 -11.55
CA VAL A 115 1.05 -2.48 -10.91
C VAL A 115 0.25 -3.55 -10.17
N PHE A 116 -1.04 -3.37 -9.86
CA PHE A 116 -1.80 -4.34 -9.07
C PHE A 116 -1.82 -5.75 -9.68
N ASN A 117 -1.74 -5.87 -11.02
CA ASN A 117 -1.67 -7.17 -11.69
C ASN A 117 -0.40 -7.98 -11.34
N GLN A 118 0.65 -7.31 -10.89
CA GLN A 118 1.89 -7.97 -10.44
C GLN A 118 1.76 -8.51 -9.01
N HIS A 119 0.76 -8.02 -8.26
CA HIS A 119 0.52 -8.33 -6.86
C HIS A 119 -0.73 -9.20 -6.63
N LEU A 120 -1.31 -9.81 -7.68
CA LEU A 120 -2.53 -10.61 -7.55
C LEU A 120 -2.40 -11.76 -6.56
N ASN A 121 -1.24 -12.38 -6.46
CA ASN A 121 -1.00 -13.46 -5.49
C ASN A 121 -1.04 -12.93 -4.05
N GLU A 122 -0.37 -11.82 -3.78
CA GLU A 122 -0.36 -11.17 -2.46
C GLU A 122 -1.77 -10.69 -2.07
N ILE A 123 -2.49 -10.08 -3.01
CA ILE A 123 -3.89 -9.68 -2.84
C ILE A 123 -4.75 -10.91 -2.52
N SER A 124 -4.53 -12.03 -3.22
CA SER A 124 -5.26 -13.27 -3.00
C SER A 124 -5.06 -13.83 -1.59
N GLU A 125 -3.80 -13.88 -1.12
CA GLU A 125 -3.45 -14.35 0.22
C GLU A 125 -4.05 -13.46 1.32
N ASN A 126 -3.95 -12.14 1.17
CA ASN A 126 -4.50 -11.19 2.12
C ASN A 126 -6.03 -11.27 2.22
N VAL A 127 -6.71 -11.40 1.08
CA VAL A 127 -8.16 -11.58 1.03
C VAL A 127 -8.56 -12.92 1.62
N ALA A 128 -7.85 -14.00 1.29
CA ALA A 128 -8.09 -15.34 1.86
C ALA A 128 -8.06 -15.31 3.39
N GLY A 129 -7.02 -14.74 3.99
CA GLY A 129 -6.87 -14.65 5.43
C GLY A 129 -8.00 -13.87 6.12
N GLN A 130 -8.47 -12.77 5.51
CA GLN A 130 -9.58 -11.99 6.05
C GLN A 130 -10.94 -12.70 5.92
N VAL A 131 -11.11 -13.52 4.89
CA VAL A 131 -12.37 -14.22 4.61
C VAL A 131 -12.47 -15.53 5.39
N GLU A 132 -11.37 -16.24 5.60
CA GLU A 132 -11.32 -17.56 6.27
C GLU A 132 -11.91 -17.51 7.67
N SER A 133 -11.60 -16.48 8.46
CA SER A 133 -12.13 -16.32 9.83
C SER A 133 -13.66 -16.37 9.93
N ASN A 134 -14.34 -16.00 8.85
CA ASN A 134 -15.81 -15.98 8.81
C ASN A 134 -16.42 -17.35 8.49
N LEU A 135 -15.65 -18.24 7.86
CA LEU A 135 -16.09 -19.58 7.49
C LEU A 135 -15.82 -20.62 8.59
N GLU A 136 -14.87 -20.33 9.45
CA GLU A 136 -14.51 -21.21 10.57
C GLU A 136 -15.70 -21.51 11.50
N SER A 137 -16.59 -20.54 11.69
CA SER A 137 -17.82 -20.72 12.46
C SER A 137 -18.75 -21.79 11.88
N TYR A 138 -18.69 -22.00 10.56
CA TYR A 138 -19.45 -23.05 9.84
C TYR A 138 -18.69 -24.37 9.73
N GLY A 139 -17.45 -24.46 10.27
CA GLY A 139 -16.61 -25.64 10.15
C GLY A 139 -16.06 -25.86 8.75
N ILE A 140 -15.87 -24.78 7.99
CA ILE A 140 -15.37 -24.79 6.61
C ILE A 140 -14.05 -24.04 6.55
N ARG A 141 -13.12 -24.60 5.77
CA ARG A 141 -11.84 -23.99 5.44
C ARG A 141 -11.77 -23.65 3.96
N ILE A 142 -11.17 -22.50 3.65
CA ILE A 142 -10.75 -22.15 2.30
C ILE A 142 -9.40 -22.83 2.04
N LEU A 143 -9.31 -23.62 0.97
CA LEU A 143 -8.05 -24.27 0.58
C LEU A 143 -7.19 -23.37 -0.29
N ASN A 144 -7.83 -22.78 -1.30
CA ASN A 144 -7.19 -21.90 -2.25
C ASN A 144 -8.15 -20.77 -2.54
N PHE A 145 -7.67 -19.55 -2.52
CA PHE A 145 -8.41 -18.38 -2.96
C PHE A 145 -7.56 -17.64 -3.98
N PHE A 146 -8.08 -17.45 -5.17
CA PHE A 146 -7.37 -16.78 -6.25
C PHE A 146 -8.17 -15.60 -6.77
N VAL A 147 -7.50 -14.47 -6.90
CA VAL A 147 -7.93 -13.32 -7.69
C VAL A 147 -7.31 -13.50 -9.07
N SER A 148 -8.11 -13.88 -10.06
CA SER A 148 -7.62 -14.19 -11.41
C SER A 148 -7.58 -12.95 -12.30
N ALA A 149 -8.50 -12.01 -12.09
CA ALA A 149 -8.58 -10.79 -12.88
C ALA A 149 -9.17 -9.64 -12.08
N VAL A 150 -8.65 -8.45 -12.35
CA VAL A 150 -9.20 -7.17 -11.91
C VAL A 150 -9.49 -6.34 -13.16
N THR A 151 -10.71 -5.84 -13.28
CA THR A 151 -11.18 -5.05 -14.43
C THR A 151 -11.55 -3.66 -13.96
N ILE A 152 -10.94 -2.64 -14.55
CA ILE A 152 -11.28 -1.24 -14.32
C ILE A 152 -12.31 -0.81 -15.36
N LYS A 153 -13.25 0.05 -14.97
CA LYS A 153 -14.20 0.64 -15.90
C LYS A 153 -13.45 1.39 -17.01
N PRO A 154 -13.80 1.20 -18.30
CA PRO A 154 -13.06 1.78 -19.42
C PRO A 154 -12.85 3.29 -19.31
N ASP A 155 -13.89 4.05 -18.95
CA ASP A 155 -13.83 5.50 -18.80
C ASP A 155 -12.80 5.91 -17.71
N ASP A 156 -12.84 5.22 -16.56
CA ASP A 156 -11.93 5.48 -15.44
C ASP A 156 -10.48 5.11 -15.82
N LEU A 157 -10.30 4.05 -16.62
CA LEU A 157 -8.98 3.63 -17.10
C LEU A 157 -8.37 4.67 -18.07
N GLU A 158 -9.21 5.28 -18.92
CA GLU A 158 -8.73 6.36 -19.82
C GLU A 158 -8.30 7.59 -19.02
N GLU A 159 -9.06 7.98 -18.00
CA GLU A 159 -8.68 9.10 -17.13
C GLU A 159 -7.39 8.81 -16.34
N LEU A 160 -7.22 7.60 -15.82
CA LEU A 160 -5.99 7.19 -15.15
C LEU A 160 -4.79 7.25 -16.10
N LYS A 161 -4.94 6.79 -17.35
CA LYS A 161 -3.89 6.88 -18.38
C LYS A 161 -3.55 8.33 -18.73
N LYS A 162 -4.53 9.23 -18.83
CA LYS A 162 -4.30 10.66 -19.05
C LYS A 162 -3.50 11.27 -17.90
N LEU A 163 -3.87 10.95 -16.67
CA LEU A 163 -3.15 11.40 -15.47
C LEU A 163 -1.70 10.88 -15.46
N ASP A 164 -1.49 9.62 -15.76
CA ASP A 164 -0.16 9.01 -15.84
C ASP A 164 0.71 9.73 -16.87
N ASN A 165 0.20 9.90 -18.09
CA ASN A 165 0.89 10.62 -19.16
C ASN A 165 1.20 12.07 -18.76
N SER A 166 0.26 12.79 -18.14
CA SER A 166 0.48 14.17 -17.70
C SER A 166 1.55 14.28 -16.62
N MET A 167 1.58 13.32 -15.68
CA MET A 167 2.61 13.27 -14.64
C MET A 167 3.97 12.88 -15.21
N ALA A 168 4.01 11.95 -16.16
CA ALA A 168 5.23 11.58 -16.87
C ALA A 168 5.78 12.80 -17.62
N GLN A 169 4.94 13.52 -18.35
CA GLN A 169 5.36 14.73 -19.08
C GLN A 169 5.92 15.79 -18.11
N LYS A 170 5.22 16.09 -17.01
CA LYS A 170 5.71 17.05 -16.00
C LYS A 170 7.04 16.62 -15.38
N ARG A 171 7.27 15.32 -15.17
CA ARG A 171 8.57 14.81 -14.71
C ARG A 171 9.65 15.02 -15.75
N PHE A 172 9.36 14.74 -17.02
CA PHE A 172 10.31 14.99 -18.12
C PHE A 172 10.65 16.47 -18.25
N GLU A 173 9.66 17.35 -18.21
CA GLU A 173 9.87 18.80 -18.24
C GLU A 173 10.70 19.27 -17.03
N ALA A 174 10.42 18.79 -15.84
CA ALA A 174 11.18 19.13 -14.65
C ALA A 174 12.64 18.63 -14.71
N MET A 175 12.86 17.42 -15.24
CA MET A 175 14.21 16.89 -15.48
C MET A 175 14.93 17.70 -16.55
N GLY A 176 14.28 17.99 -17.67
CA GLY A 176 14.85 18.80 -18.74
C GLY A 176 15.23 20.20 -18.28
N ASN A 177 14.37 20.86 -17.49
CA ASN A 177 14.66 22.17 -16.91
C ASN A 177 15.84 22.12 -15.93
N ARG A 178 15.89 21.08 -15.09
CA ARG A 178 17.02 20.88 -14.17
C ARG A 178 18.32 20.68 -14.93
N ASP A 179 18.31 19.81 -15.94
CA ASP A 179 19.52 19.53 -16.73
C ASP A 179 19.96 20.77 -17.52
N ALA A 180 19.02 21.53 -18.10
CA ALA A 180 19.31 22.80 -18.75
C ALA A 180 19.95 23.81 -17.79
N THR A 181 19.41 23.94 -16.56
CA THR A 181 19.99 24.84 -15.55
C THR A 181 21.41 24.42 -15.13
N VAL A 182 21.66 23.13 -15.00
CA VAL A 182 22.99 22.60 -14.69
C VAL A 182 23.97 22.90 -15.82
N ILE A 183 23.60 22.60 -17.08
CA ILE A 183 24.42 22.86 -18.26
C ILE A 183 24.72 24.35 -18.40
N GLU A 184 23.73 25.22 -18.17
CA GLU A 184 23.91 26.67 -18.21
C GLU A 184 24.87 27.14 -17.13
N ALA A 185 24.71 26.65 -15.89
CA ALA A 185 25.61 26.97 -14.78
C ALA A 185 27.04 26.50 -15.04
N GLU A 186 27.22 25.29 -15.57
CA GLU A 186 28.54 24.77 -15.97
C GLU A 186 29.13 25.57 -17.13
N GLY A 187 28.32 25.94 -18.12
CA GLY A 187 28.72 26.78 -19.22
C GLY A 187 29.21 28.14 -18.79
N LEU A 188 28.47 28.79 -17.87
CA LEU A 188 28.87 30.07 -17.28
C LEU A 188 30.15 29.94 -16.44
N ALA A 189 30.27 28.87 -15.64
CA ALA A 189 31.48 28.62 -14.86
C ALA A 189 32.71 28.47 -15.76
N LYS A 190 32.58 27.70 -16.83
CA LYS A 190 33.66 27.47 -17.81
C LYS A 190 34.00 28.72 -18.62
N ALA A 191 32.98 29.53 -18.99
CA ALA A 191 33.21 30.82 -19.65
C ALA A 191 33.99 31.80 -18.77
N ARG A 192 33.67 31.85 -17.44
CA ARG A 192 34.39 32.66 -16.45
C ARG A 192 35.86 32.21 -16.31
N GLU A 193 36.08 30.90 -16.23
CA GLU A 193 37.43 30.32 -16.16
C GLU A 193 38.24 30.69 -17.40
N LEU A 194 37.68 30.63 -18.60
CA LEU A 194 38.34 31.01 -19.85
C LEU A 194 38.62 32.54 -19.93
N GLN A 195 37.80 33.36 -19.30
CA GLN A 195 37.96 34.81 -19.22
C GLN A 195 38.93 35.23 -18.10
N GLY A 196 39.40 34.29 -17.28
CA GLY A 196 40.42 34.51 -16.25
C GLY A 196 39.91 35.22 -15.01
N TYR A 197 38.62 35.24 -14.73
CA TYR A 197 38.03 35.76 -13.50
C TYR A 197 37.07 34.81 -12.85
N THR A 198 36.92 34.94 -11.53
CA THR A 198 36.01 34.14 -10.71
C THR A 198 34.67 34.86 -10.55
N TRP A 199 33.60 34.11 -10.19
CA TRP A 199 32.29 34.68 -9.87
C TRP A 199 32.38 35.81 -8.81
N GLN A 200 33.27 35.68 -7.82
CA GLN A 200 33.47 36.67 -6.81
C GLN A 200 34.05 38.00 -7.39
N GLN A 201 34.92 37.89 -8.35
CA GLN A 201 35.48 39.05 -9.06
C GLN A 201 34.41 39.72 -9.93
N GLU A 202 33.56 38.94 -10.58
CA GLU A 202 32.43 39.46 -11.37
C GLU A 202 31.50 40.26 -10.48
N GLN A 203 31.11 39.74 -9.32
CA GLN A 203 30.28 40.46 -8.35
C GLN A 203 30.94 41.76 -7.86
N GLN A 204 32.23 41.75 -7.64
CA GLN A 204 32.96 42.96 -7.25
C GLN A 204 32.97 44.01 -8.36
N PHE A 205 33.09 43.59 -9.63
CA PHE A 205 32.99 44.48 -10.76
C PHE A 205 31.58 45.06 -10.95
N ASP A 206 30.54 44.25 -10.77
CA ASP A 206 29.17 44.70 -10.86
C ASP A 206 28.79 45.68 -9.73
N VAL A 207 29.23 45.40 -8.52
CA VAL A 207 29.08 46.32 -7.38
C VAL A 207 29.82 47.64 -7.66
N SER A 208 31.04 47.56 -8.15
CA SER A 208 31.83 48.75 -8.50
C SER A 208 31.19 49.55 -9.64
N ARG A 209 30.62 48.89 -10.62
CA ARG A 209 29.91 49.49 -11.75
C ARG A 209 28.62 50.18 -11.34
N THR A 210 27.86 49.52 -10.43
CA THR A 210 26.62 50.10 -9.89
C THR A 210 26.93 51.32 -9.04
N PHE A 211 28.00 51.33 -8.28
CA PHE A 211 28.47 52.51 -7.55
C PHE A 211 28.90 53.62 -8.48
N ALA A 212 29.59 53.31 -9.58
CA ALA A 212 30.03 54.34 -10.57
C ALA A 212 28.87 54.94 -11.35
N GLN A 213 27.74 54.23 -11.54
CA GLN A 213 26.55 54.71 -12.23
C GLN A 213 25.62 55.54 -11.36
N ASN A 214 25.82 55.57 -10.05
CA ASN A 214 25.01 56.37 -9.10
C ASN A 214 25.46 57.82 -9.09
N GLU A 215 24.79 58.69 -9.85
CA GLU A 215 25.10 60.13 -9.99
C GLU A 215 25.14 60.88 -8.65
N GLY A 216 24.48 60.41 -7.63
CA GLY A 216 24.51 60.98 -6.27
C GLY A 216 25.86 60.79 -5.55
N PHE A 217 26.68 59.86 -5.98
CA PHE A 217 27.99 59.56 -5.40
C PHE A 217 29.12 60.42 -6.00
N ALA A 218 28.97 60.86 -7.24
CA ALA A 218 29.94 61.73 -7.91
C ALA A 218 30.00 63.16 -7.35
N ALA A 219 28.95 63.57 -6.57
CA ALA A 219 28.87 64.94 -6.04
C ALA A 219 29.66 65.19 -4.78
N ASN A 220 30.27 64.16 -4.14
CA ASN A 220 31.02 64.36 -2.88
C ASN A 220 32.21 63.39 -2.76
N PRO A 221 33.41 63.75 -3.31
CA PRO A 221 34.60 62.88 -3.32
C PRO A 221 35.11 62.48 -1.94
N ALA A 222 34.84 63.29 -0.90
CA ALA A 222 35.24 63.01 0.47
C ALA A 222 34.50 61.80 1.09
N ASN A 223 33.23 61.56 0.69
CA ASN A 223 32.45 60.41 1.11
C ASN A 223 32.88 59.13 0.39
N MET A 224 33.44 59.24 -0.80
CA MET A 224 33.92 58.10 -1.60
C MET A 224 35.10 57.42 -0.97
N MET A 225 36.05 58.16 -0.42
CA MET A 225 37.23 57.61 0.25
C MET A 225 36.92 57.00 1.63
N ALA A 226 35.87 57.43 2.30
CA ALA A 226 35.46 56.89 3.60
C ALA A 226 34.68 55.58 3.51
N GLN A 227 33.96 55.35 2.40
CA GLN A 227 33.07 54.18 2.22
C GLN A 227 33.66 53.04 1.44
N ILE A 228 34.72 53.26 0.66
CA ILE A 228 35.48 52.21 -0.04
C ILE A 228 36.03 51.16 0.95
N PRO A 229 36.66 51.52 2.07
CA PRO A 229 37.16 50.54 3.03
C PRO A 229 36.01 49.75 3.68
N LEU A 230 34.84 50.37 3.88
CA LEU A 230 33.69 49.72 4.50
C LEU A 230 33.07 48.69 3.55
N ALA A 231 32.98 49.00 2.25
CA ALA A 231 32.50 48.07 1.23
C ALA A 231 33.45 46.87 1.04
N PHE A 232 34.76 47.09 1.08
CA PHE A 232 35.75 46.01 1.06
C PHE A 232 35.71 45.18 2.35
N SER A 233 35.56 45.80 3.53
CA SER A 233 35.43 45.05 4.78
C SER A 233 34.15 44.22 4.87
N MET A 234 33.06 44.69 4.32
CA MET A 234 31.82 43.88 4.18
C MET A 234 31.99 42.73 3.20
N GLY A 235 32.74 42.91 2.12
CA GLY A 235 33.06 41.84 1.18
C GLY A 235 33.93 40.75 1.83
N ASP A 236 34.92 41.14 2.62
CA ASP A 236 35.79 40.21 3.35
C ASP A 236 35.01 39.49 4.49
N MET A 237 34.11 40.17 5.20
CA MET A 237 33.24 39.53 6.20
C MET A 237 32.26 38.53 5.55
N MET A 238 31.73 38.86 4.39
CA MET A 238 30.85 37.96 3.65
C MET A 238 31.61 36.77 3.08
N LYS A 239 32.85 36.95 2.61
CA LYS A 239 33.74 35.89 2.19
C LYS A 239 34.13 34.96 3.36
N ASN A 240 34.50 35.51 4.51
CA ASN A 240 34.86 34.72 5.68
C ASN A 240 33.62 33.91 6.21
N ASN A 241 32.42 34.48 6.13
CA ASN A 241 31.16 33.75 6.48
C ASN A 241 30.81 32.67 5.46
N MET A 242 31.06 32.88 4.16
CA MET A 242 30.86 31.83 3.15
C MET A 242 31.90 30.74 3.25
N ASP A 243 33.18 31.07 3.46
CA ASP A 243 34.23 30.07 3.67
C ASP A 243 34.01 29.27 4.95
N ALA A 244 33.51 29.89 6.01
CA ALA A 244 33.12 29.21 7.24
C ALA A 244 31.86 28.30 7.01
N ALA A 245 30.91 28.71 6.19
CA ALA A 245 29.75 27.89 5.83
C ALA A 245 30.11 26.71 4.91
N VAL A 246 31.10 26.89 4.04
CA VAL A 246 31.62 25.81 3.17
C VAL A 246 32.45 24.81 3.96
N GLN A 247 33.21 25.27 4.95
CA GLN A 247 33.99 24.41 5.83
C GLN A 247 33.17 23.74 6.95
N ALA A 248 31.96 24.26 7.24
CA ALA A 248 31.05 23.69 8.23
C ALA A 248 30.12 22.60 7.67
N GLN A 249 30.22 22.24 6.39
CA GLN A 249 29.57 21.06 5.85
C GLN A 249 30.59 19.91 5.73
N PRO A 250 30.68 19.02 6.73
CA PRO A 250 31.23 17.72 6.47
C PRO A 250 30.26 16.98 5.54
N VAL A 251 30.73 16.67 4.35
CA VAL A 251 30.09 15.72 3.45
C VAL A 251 30.18 14.36 4.12
N THR A 252 29.26 14.05 5.00
CA THR A 252 28.96 12.66 5.40
C THR A 252 27.71 12.23 4.72
N ALA A 253 27.89 11.79 3.47
CA ALA A 253 27.05 10.75 2.93
C ALA A 253 27.21 9.52 3.82
N ALA A 254 26.08 8.89 4.12
CA ALA A 254 25.93 7.60 4.79
C ALA A 254 26.26 7.57 6.29
N GLN A 255 25.22 7.74 7.08
CA GLN A 255 24.85 6.79 8.14
C GLN A 255 23.49 7.21 8.70
N THR A 256 22.40 6.75 8.07
CA THR A 256 21.14 6.55 8.76
C THR A 256 21.32 5.35 9.69
N GLY A 257 21.90 5.61 10.85
CA GLY A 257 21.89 4.69 11.98
C GLY A 257 20.51 4.75 12.61
N THR A 258 19.72 3.74 12.35
CA THR A 258 18.57 3.36 13.16
C THR A 258 19.05 3.22 14.60
N ALA A 259 18.68 4.15 15.46
CA ALA A 259 18.75 3.99 16.90
C ALA A 259 17.70 2.93 17.28
N ALA A 260 18.12 1.66 17.30
CA ALA A 260 17.39 0.61 17.96
C ALA A 260 17.46 0.88 19.46
N MET A 261 16.33 1.24 20.04
CA MET A 261 16.10 1.16 21.47
C MET A 261 16.26 -0.31 21.87
N GLN A 262 17.33 -0.63 22.56
CA GLN A 262 17.45 -1.89 23.27
C GLN A 262 16.56 -1.82 24.51
N PRO A 263 15.66 -2.80 24.72
CA PRO A 263 15.12 -3.01 26.04
C PRO A 263 16.15 -3.75 26.90
N ASP A 264 16.46 -3.19 28.05
CA ASP A 264 17.18 -3.85 29.16
C ASP A 264 16.45 -5.15 29.52
N ILE A 265 17.03 -6.28 29.13
CA ILE A 265 16.66 -7.58 29.69
C ILE A 265 17.75 -7.92 30.71
N ALA A 266 17.41 -7.73 31.98
CA ALA A 266 18.17 -8.24 33.09
C ALA A 266 18.37 -9.76 32.95
N ALA A 267 19.60 -10.15 32.79
CA ALA A 267 20.02 -11.54 32.78
C ALA A 267 19.80 -12.16 34.17
N THR A 268 18.77 -12.99 34.27
CA THR A 268 18.66 -13.93 35.38
C THR A 268 19.35 -15.21 34.98
N GLN A 269 20.51 -15.45 35.55
CA GLN A 269 21.24 -16.72 35.44
C GLN A 269 20.42 -17.84 36.12
N PRO A 270 20.32 -19.03 35.51
CA PRO A 270 19.83 -20.20 36.24
C PRO A 270 20.97 -20.80 37.08
N GLN A 271 20.75 -20.91 38.39
CA GLN A 271 21.56 -21.75 39.30
C GLN A 271 21.36 -23.23 38.98
N PRO A 272 22.39 -24.06 39.10
CA PRO A 272 22.28 -25.49 38.89
C PRO A 272 21.60 -26.18 40.10
N ALA A 273 20.66 -27.07 39.81
CA ALA A 273 20.06 -27.96 40.76
C ALA A 273 21.10 -28.97 41.27
N VAL A 274 21.21 -29.04 42.59
CA VAL A 274 21.87 -30.14 43.33
C VAL A 274 20.78 -31.04 43.92
N GLN A 275 20.91 -32.33 43.57
CA GLN A 275 20.24 -33.53 44.05
C GLN A 275 18.75 -33.69 43.73
#